data_0e8242a72dea35079be300041725450f
#
_entry.id   0e8242a72dea35079be300041725450f
#
_cell.length_a   1.000
_cell.length_b   1.000
_cell.length_c   1.000
_cell.angle_alpha   90.00
_cell.angle_beta   90.00
_cell.angle_gamma   90.00
#
_symmetry.space_group_name_H-M   'P 1'
#
loop_
_entity.id
_entity.type
_entity.pdbx_description
1 polymer ?
#
loop_
_entity_poly.entity_id
_entity_poly.type
_entity_poly.pdbx_seq_one_letter_code
_entity_poly.pdbx_strand_id
1 'polypeptide(L)'
;MIEVPSEDLFTSIPDKKKINYNNESFSTYMKTVENDKLLDGNVANFRHKSKEGGLDTIGFGHKLTEEENKNNMVYDYDLSEIKASTSPERVLEISNDILRQDLEKAEKILTKNYGNKFINLDLRRKQMLIDFQFNGGAGMVTLFKKFRTAVFAGDEKTMKKEYIRSFKAANGTRKTLARNDFFKKYFLNK
;
A
#
# COMPACT_ATOMS: atom_id res chain seq x y z
N MET A 1 -11.13 23.11 19.59
CA MET A 1 -11.20 21.66 19.83
C MET A 1 -11.59 20.99 18.51
N ILE A 2 -10.74 20.14 17.98
CA ILE A 2 -11.05 19.36 16.78
C ILE A 2 -11.73 18.09 17.30
N GLU A 3 -13.02 17.94 17.02
CA GLU A 3 -13.76 16.71 17.35
C GLU A 3 -13.10 15.53 16.63
N VAL A 4 -12.63 14.56 17.40
CA VAL A 4 -12.18 13.28 16.90
C VAL A 4 -13.44 12.50 16.50
N PRO A 5 -13.61 12.09 15.22
CA PRO A 5 -14.75 11.28 14.83
C PRO A 5 -14.75 9.99 15.65
N SER A 6 -15.91 9.63 16.23
CA SER A 6 -16.08 8.42 17.00
C SER A 6 -15.80 7.16 16.17
N GLU A 7 -15.39 6.07 16.81
CA GLU A 7 -15.16 4.75 16.18
C GLU A 7 -16.38 4.21 15.42
N ASP A 8 -17.57 4.73 15.69
CA ASP A 8 -18.82 4.34 15.05
C ASP A 8 -18.92 4.64 13.54
N LEU A 9 -18.03 5.50 12.99
CA LEU A 9 -17.98 5.77 11.55
C LEU A 9 -17.60 4.52 10.71
N PHE A 10 -17.00 3.52 11.33
CA PHE A 10 -16.56 2.30 10.63
C PHE A 10 -17.63 1.20 10.62
N THR A 11 -18.59 1.22 11.53
CA THR A 11 -19.65 0.21 11.63
C THR A 11 -20.79 0.42 10.64
N SER A 12 -20.91 1.59 10.03
CA SER A 12 -22.02 1.98 9.17
C SER A 12 -21.73 1.98 7.66
N ILE A 13 -20.53 1.53 7.22
CA ILE A 13 -20.23 1.42 5.78
C ILE A 13 -21.02 0.25 5.20
N PRO A 14 -21.94 0.48 4.24
CA PRO A 14 -22.66 -0.62 3.60
C PRO A 14 -21.67 -1.65 3.02
N ASP A 15 -21.89 -2.93 3.25
CA ASP A 15 -20.99 -4.04 2.84
C ASP A 15 -20.57 -4.01 1.37
N LYS A 16 -21.43 -3.46 0.49
CA LYS A 16 -21.14 -3.30 -0.94
C LYS A 16 -20.03 -2.28 -1.26
N LYS A 17 -19.62 -1.43 -0.31
CA LYS A 17 -18.56 -0.41 -0.49
C LYS A 17 -17.25 -0.77 0.22
N LYS A 18 -17.25 -1.84 1.01
CA LYS A 18 -16.03 -2.29 1.71
C LYS A 18 -15.09 -2.97 0.72
N ILE A 19 -13.81 -2.62 0.80
CA ILE A 19 -12.80 -3.27 -0.04
C ILE A 19 -12.52 -4.65 0.54
N ASN A 20 -12.64 -5.67 -0.30
CA ASN A 20 -12.21 -7.01 0.05
C ASN A 20 -10.73 -7.16 -0.32
N TYR A 21 -9.85 -7.07 0.65
CA TYR A 21 -8.40 -7.22 0.46
C TYR A 21 -7.97 -8.67 0.18
N ASN A 22 -8.87 -9.62 0.33
CA ASN A 22 -8.71 -10.98 -0.17
C ASN A 22 -9.11 -11.10 -1.65
N ASN A 23 -9.57 -9.99 -2.28
CA ASN A 23 -9.85 -9.95 -3.70
C ASN A 23 -8.54 -10.21 -4.45
N GLU A 24 -8.50 -11.35 -5.12
CA GLU A 24 -7.31 -11.90 -5.78
C GLU A 24 -6.65 -10.90 -6.73
N SER A 25 -7.43 -10.12 -7.48
CA SER A 25 -6.87 -9.19 -8.48
C SER A 25 -6.12 -8.01 -7.87
N PHE A 26 -6.66 -7.35 -6.83
CA PHE A 26 -5.97 -6.21 -6.20
C PHE A 26 -4.82 -6.67 -5.30
N SER A 27 -5.01 -7.75 -4.56
CA SER A 27 -3.95 -8.36 -3.76
C SER A 27 -2.78 -8.82 -4.65
N THR A 28 -3.08 -9.48 -5.77
CA THR A 28 -2.06 -9.90 -6.75
C THR A 28 -1.33 -8.70 -7.36
N TYR A 29 -2.07 -7.64 -7.74
CA TYR A 29 -1.45 -6.39 -8.19
C TYR A 29 -0.49 -5.84 -7.13
N MET A 30 -0.92 -5.70 -5.87
CA MET A 30 -0.09 -5.15 -4.80
C MET A 30 1.16 -6.00 -4.55
N LYS A 31 1.02 -7.33 -4.52
CA LYS A 31 2.17 -8.25 -4.40
C LYS A 31 3.16 -8.07 -5.55
N THR A 32 2.67 -7.95 -6.77
CA THR A 32 3.51 -7.77 -7.96
C THR A 32 4.31 -6.48 -7.92
N VAL A 33 3.69 -5.36 -7.48
CA VAL A 33 4.36 -4.06 -7.46
C VAL A 33 5.28 -3.85 -6.26
N GLU A 34 5.03 -4.57 -5.16
CA GLU A 34 5.85 -4.47 -3.94
C GLU A 34 7.02 -5.46 -3.93
N ASN A 35 6.99 -6.47 -4.77
CA ASN A 35 7.99 -7.53 -4.73
C ASN A 35 8.69 -7.71 -6.06
N ASP A 36 9.70 -6.89 -6.30
CA ASP A 36 10.57 -7.00 -7.47
C ASP A 36 11.51 -8.23 -7.40
N LYS A 37 11.51 -8.97 -6.28
CA LYS A 37 12.28 -10.21 -6.09
C LYS A 37 11.43 -11.47 -6.13
N LEU A 38 10.10 -11.35 -6.21
CA LEU A 38 9.18 -12.48 -6.40
C LEU A 38 9.37 -13.20 -7.76
N LEU A 39 10.14 -12.62 -8.64
CA LEU A 39 10.40 -13.20 -9.98
C LEU A 39 11.06 -14.58 -9.94
N ASP A 40 11.63 -14.99 -8.79
CA ASP A 40 12.34 -16.26 -8.65
C ASP A 40 11.56 -17.32 -7.83
N GLY A 41 10.27 -17.11 -7.55
CA GLY A 41 9.49 -18.03 -6.70
C GLY A 41 9.94 -18.05 -5.22
N ASN A 42 11.02 -17.42 -4.91
CA ASN A 42 11.48 -17.17 -3.55
C ASN A 42 10.85 -15.89 -3.05
N VAL A 43 9.83 -16.05 -2.26
CA VAL A 43 9.19 -14.96 -1.57
C VAL A 43 10.28 -14.20 -0.81
N ALA A 44 10.45 -12.91 -1.07
CA ALA A 44 11.38 -12.06 -0.33
C ALA A 44 10.84 -11.81 1.08
N ASN A 45 10.60 -12.90 1.79
CA ASN A 45 9.90 -12.95 3.05
C ASN A 45 10.82 -12.68 4.22
N PHE A 46 12.12 -12.77 3.92
CA PHE A 46 13.10 -12.49 4.92
C PHE A 46 13.28 -10.99 5.11
N ARG A 47 13.53 -10.61 6.34
CA ARG A 47 13.99 -9.28 6.67
C ARG A 47 15.17 -8.91 5.78
N HIS A 48 15.05 -7.86 5.03
CA HIS A 48 16.06 -7.36 4.11
C HIS A 48 16.10 -5.84 4.14
N LYS A 49 17.19 -5.26 3.67
CA LYS A 49 17.28 -3.81 3.50
C LYS A 49 16.56 -3.39 2.23
N SER A 50 15.69 -2.38 2.35
CA SER A 50 15.03 -1.80 1.17
C SER A 50 16.05 -1.14 0.25
N LYS A 51 15.83 -1.23 -1.07
CA LYS A 51 16.65 -0.55 -2.06
C LYS A 51 16.59 0.98 -1.97
N GLU A 52 15.51 1.51 -1.39
CA GLU A 52 15.16 2.93 -1.36
C GLU A 52 15.63 3.67 -0.11
N GLY A 53 16.48 3.12 0.71
CA GLY A 53 16.93 3.82 1.91
C GLY A 53 17.50 2.95 3.01
N GLY A 54 17.72 1.67 2.71
CA GLY A 54 18.36 0.75 3.65
C GLY A 54 17.53 0.44 4.89
N LEU A 55 16.22 0.74 4.88
CA LEU A 55 15.31 0.39 5.98
C LEU A 55 15.05 -1.11 5.99
N ASP A 56 14.92 -1.67 7.17
CA ASP A 56 14.50 -3.06 7.32
C ASP A 56 13.08 -3.23 6.79
N THR A 57 12.91 -4.21 5.95
CA THR A 57 11.65 -4.49 5.24
C THR A 57 11.35 -5.98 5.33
N ILE A 58 10.07 -6.33 5.40
CA ILE A 58 9.61 -7.70 5.49
C ILE A 58 8.42 -7.95 4.56
N GLY A 59 8.22 -9.20 4.15
CA GLY A 59 7.08 -9.61 3.33
C GLY A 59 6.96 -8.80 2.03
N PHE A 60 5.77 -8.32 1.76
CA PHE A 60 5.44 -7.52 0.58
C PHE A 60 5.64 -6.01 0.83
N GLY A 61 6.84 -5.62 1.25
CA GLY A 61 7.21 -4.21 1.35
C GLY A 61 6.87 -3.51 2.66
N HIS A 62 6.51 -4.26 3.72
CA HIS A 62 6.31 -3.68 5.04
C HIS A 62 7.64 -3.15 5.59
N LYS A 63 7.76 -1.84 5.77
CA LYS A 63 8.93 -1.17 6.35
C LYS A 63 8.81 -1.22 7.86
N LEU A 64 9.76 -1.89 8.51
CA LEU A 64 9.78 -2.02 9.97
C LEU A 64 10.02 -0.66 10.64
N THR A 65 9.15 -0.30 11.56
CA THR A 65 9.36 0.83 12.47
C THR A 65 10.45 0.52 13.50
N GLU A 66 10.97 1.53 14.18
CA GLU A 66 11.93 1.33 15.28
C GLU A 66 11.33 0.47 16.41
N GLU A 67 10.05 0.66 16.69
CA GLU A 67 9.33 -0.09 17.71
C GLU A 67 9.17 -1.57 17.31
N GLU A 68 8.75 -1.86 16.10
CA GLU A 68 8.64 -3.23 15.57
C GLU A 68 9.99 -3.94 15.56
N ASN A 69 11.05 -3.22 15.18
CA ASN A 69 12.42 -3.73 15.25
C ASN A 69 12.85 -4.07 16.68
N LYS A 70 12.57 -3.18 17.64
CA LYS A 70 12.92 -3.33 19.04
C LYS A 70 12.18 -4.49 19.69
N ASN A 71 10.88 -4.59 19.41
CA ASN A 71 10.01 -5.61 19.99
C ASN A 71 10.06 -6.94 19.23
N ASN A 72 10.70 -6.96 18.07
CA ASN A 72 10.74 -8.10 17.14
C ASN A 72 9.35 -8.60 16.73
N MET A 73 8.37 -7.69 16.64
CA MET A 73 6.97 -7.97 16.34
C MET A 73 6.47 -7.09 15.19
N VAL A 74 5.65 -7.65 14.32
CA VAL A 74 4.84 -6.92 13.33
C VAL A 74 3.41 -7.38 13.48
N TYR A 75 2.51 -6.47 13.84
CA TYR A 75 1.16 -6.83 14.25
C TYR A 75 1.21 -7.93 15.33
N ASP A 76 0.57 -9.07 15.09
CA ASP A 76 0.53 -10.22 16.00
C ASP A 76 1.62 -11.26 15.70
N TYR A 77 2.56 -10.96 14.79
CA TYR A 77 3.59 -11.92 14.36
C TYR A 77 4.95 -11.62 14.98
N ASP A 78 5.55 -12.65 15.60
CA ASP A 78 6.95 -12.63 16.00
C ASP A 78 7.84 -12.76 14.75
N LEU A 79 8.73 -11.78 14.53
CA LEU A 79 9.64 -11.79 13.39
C LEU A 79 10.61 -12.98 13.38
N SER A 80 10.79 -13.64 14.53
CA SER A 80 11.57 -14.89 14.61
C SER A 80 10.91 -16.05 13.87
N GLU A 81 9.59 -15.99 13.63
CA GLU A 81 8.88 -16.97 12.81
C GLU A 81 9.26 -16.87 11.32
N ILE A 82 9.80 -15.72 10.90
CA ILE A 82 10.14 -15.45 9.50
C ILE A 82 11.64 -15.59 9.29
N LYS A 83 12.13 -16.83 9.31
CA LYS A 83 13.53 -17.20 9.14
C LYS A 83 13.72 -18.26 8.06
N ALA A 84 14.96 -18.49 7.67
CA ALA A 84 15.30 -19.43 6.60
C ALA A 84 14.79 -20.87 6.83
N SER A 85 14.57 -21.28 8.09
CA SER A 85 14.05 -22.61 8.44
C SER A 85 12.53 -22.69 8.50
N THR A 86 11.82 -21.56 8.32
CA THR A 86 10.34 -21.54 8.31
C THR A 86 9.85 -22.00 6.93
N SER A 87 8.78 -22.79 6.91
CA SER A 87 8.24 -23.28 5.64
C SER A 87 7.81 -22.11 4.74
N PRO A 88 8.04 -22.20 3.41
CA PRO A 88 7.63 -21.17 2.47
C PRO A 88 6.14 -20.82 2.56
N GLU A 89 5.29 -21.82 2.81
CA GLU A 89 3.84 -21.65 2.94
C GLU A 89 3.48 -20.78 4.15
N ARG A 90 4.12 -21.05 5.31
CA ARG A 90 3.87 -20.27 6.53
C ARG A 90 4.37 -18.83 6.37
N VAL A 91 5.53 -18.65 5.76
CA VAL A 91 6.06 -17.31 5.50
C VAL A 91 5.16 -16.54 4.53
N LEU A 92 4.63 -17.20 3.50
CA LEU A 92 3.69 -16.60 2.56
C LEU A 92 2.37 -16.21 3.25
N GLU A 93 1.85 -17.07 4.12
CA GLU A 93 0.65 -16.79 4.93
C GLU A 93 0.83 -15.52 5.77
N ILE A 94 1.91 -15.44 6.55
CA ILE A 94 2.23 -14.27 7.37
C ILE A 94 2.39 -13.02 6.51
N SER A 95 3.13 -13.11 5.40
CA SER A 95 3.35 -11.97 4.50
C SER A 95 2.05 -11.47 3.86
N ASN A 96 1.13 -12.36 3.51
CA ASN A 96 -0.18 -12.01 2.98
C ASN A 96 -1.03 -11.28 4.02
N ASP A 97 -0.98 -11.74 5.27
CA ASP A 97 -1.77 -11.11 6.34
C ASP A 97 -1.20 -9.74 6.74
N ILE A 98 0.13 -9.60 6.80
CA ILE A 98 0.78 -8.30 7.00
C ILE A 98 0.37 -7.32 5.89
N LEU A 99 0.43 -7.75 4.61
CA LEU A 99 -0.01 -6.90 3.50
C LEU A 99 -1.47 -6.48 3.64
N ARG A 100 -2.36 -7.41 4.00
CA ARG A 100 -3.79 -7.11 4.23
C ARG A 100 -3.96 -6.05 5.32
N GLN A 101 -3.28 -6.19 6.46
CA GLN A 101 -3.34 -5.24 7.57
C GLN A 101 -2.79 -3.85 7.18
N ASP A 102 -1.71 -3.82 6.41
CA ASP A 102 -1.15 -2.58 5.87
C ASP A 102 -2.13 -1.85 4.93
N LEU A 103 -2.82 -2.60 4.06
CA LEU A 103 -3.83 -2.03 3.17
C LEU A 103 -5.04 -1.51 3.93
N GLU A 104 -5.51 -2.23 4.95
CA GLU A 104 -6.57 -1.77 5.86
C GLU A 104 -6.15 -0.49 6.62
N LYS A 105 -4.90 -0.44 7.07
CA LYS A 105 -4.33 0.77 7.71
C LYS A 105 -4.31 1.95 6.75
N ALA A 106 -3.91 1.72 5.49
CA ALA A 106 -3.94 2.76 4.46
C ALA A 106 -5.37 3.26 4.19
N GLU A 107 -6.36 2.37 4.12
CA GLU A 107 -7.78 2.73 3.98
C GLU A 107 -8.29 3.54 5.18
N LYS A 108 -7.98 3.13 6.40
CA LYS A 108 -8.34 3.87 7.62
C LYS A 108 -7.77 5.30 7.60
N ILE A 109 -6.51 5.47 7.19
CA ILE A 109 -5.88 6.80 7.06
C ILE A 109 -6.60 7.65 6.02
N LEU A 110 -6.93 7.10 4.86
CA LEU A 110 -7.65 7.80 3.80
C LEU A 110 -9.07 8.18 4.24
N THR A 111 -9.76 7.28 4.92
CA THR A 111 -11.09 7.53 5.48
C THR A 111 -11.05 8.65 6.52
N LYS A 112 -10.07 8.63 7.43
CA LYS A 112 -9.87 9.69 8.42
C LYS A 112 -9.60 11.05 7.77
N ASN A 113 -8.79 11.09 6.71
CA ASN A 113 -8.37 12.34 6.09
C ASN A 113 -9.40 12.94 5.13
N TYR A 114 -10.23 12.10 4.49
CA TYR A 114 -11.12 12.53 3.42
C TYR A 114 -12.59 12.20 3.64
N GLY A 115 -12.92 11.42 4.67
CA GLY A 115 -14.29 11.10 5.07
C GLY A 115 -15.15 10.59 3.91
N ASN A 116 -16.34 11.14 3.79
CA ASN A 116 -17.30 10.76 2.76
C ASN A 116 -16.79 10.92 1.31
N LYS A 117 -15.82 11.81 1.06
CA LYS A 117 -15.21 11.93 -0.27
C LYS A 117 -14.51 10.64 -0.69
N PHE A 118 -13.83 9.98 0.26
CA PHE A 118 -13.19 8.69 0.00
C PHE A 118 -14.19 7.53 0.06
N ILE A 119 -15.04 7.48 1.08
CA ILE A 119 -16.03 6.41 1.28
C ILE A 119 -16.94 6.23 0.06
N ASN A 120 -17.34 7.32 -0.59
CA ASN A 120 -18.26 7.32 -1.71
C ASN A 120 -17.62 7.04 -3.09
N LEU A 121 -16.30 6.88 -3.17
CA LEU A 121 -15.64 6.49 -4.41
C LEU A 121 -16.06 5.07 -4.82
N ASP A 122 -16.00 4.80 -6.13
CA ASP A 122 -16.03 3.42 -6.63
C ASP A 122 -14.77 2.65 -6.22
N LEU A 123 -14.84 1.32 -6.31
CA LEU A 123 -13.76 0.43 -5.89
C LEU A 123 -12.43 0.75 -6.56
N ARG A 124 -12.42 1.01 -7.88
CA ARG A 124 -11.20 1.30 -8.63
C ARG A 124 -10.50 2.56 -8.12
N ARG A 125 -11.24 3.65 -7.91
CA ARG A 125 -10.69 4.92 -7.42
C ARG A 125 -10.22 4.82 -5.97
N LYS A 126 -10.91 4.05 -5.13
CA LYS A 126 -10.42 3.74 -3.78
C LYS A 126 -9.07 3.02 -3.83
N GLN A 127 -8.97 1.97 -4.63
CA GLN A 127 -7.75 1.18 -4.79
C GLN A 127 -6.58 2.03 -5.32
N MET A 128 -6.82 2.97 -6.24
CA MET A 128 -5.81 3.93 -6.70
C MET A 128 -5.22 4.75 -5.54
N LEU A 129 -6.07 5.29 -4.67
CA LEU A 129 -5.60 6.09 -3.53
C LEU A 129 -4.90 5.23 -2.48
N ILE A 130 -5.37 4.01 -2.25
CA ILE A 130 -4.72 3.05 -1.33
C ILE A 130 -3.33 2.69 -1.84
N ASP A 131 -3.17 2.41 -3.13
CA ASP A 131 -1.86 2.17 -3.74
C ASP A 131 -0.88 3.33 -3.52
N PHE A 132 -1.35 4.57 -3.67
CA PHE A 132 -0.54 5.75 -3.40
C PHE A 132 -0.20 5.89 -1.92
N GLN A 133 -1.18 5.68 -1.04
CA GLN A 133 -1.00 5.76 0.42
C GLN A 133 -0.02 4.70 0.93
N PHE A 134 -0.15 3.47 0.45
CA PHE A 134 0.73 2.35 0.81
C PHE A 134 2.17 2.63 0.37
N ASN A 135 2.39 3.03 -0.89
CA ASN A 135 3.73 3.22 -1.46
C ASN A 135 4.52 4.36 -0.80
N GLY A 136 3.88 5.46 -0.45
CA GLY A 136 4.56 6.67 0.04
C GLY A 136 4.20 7.12 1.44
N GLY A 137 3.44 6.33 2.18
CA GLY A 137 3.01 6.67 3.53
C GLY A 137 2.09 7.89 3.59
N ALA A 138 1.98 8.49 4.76
CA ALA A 138 1.03 9.56 5.06
C ALA A 138 1.15 10.82 4.16
N GLY A 139 2.32 11.04 3.56
CA GLY A 139 2.57 12.21 2.72
C GLY A 139 2.21 12.05 1.24
N MET A 140 2.20 10.83 0.70
CA MET A 140 2.14 10.60 -0.73
C MET A 140 0.86 11.15 -1.38
N VAL A 141 -0.31 10.82 -0.83
CA VAL A 141 -1.58 11.31 -1.37
C VAL A 141 -1.69 12.83 -1.27
N THR A 142 -1.05 13.43 -0.27
CA THR A 142 -0.99 14.89 -0.10
C THR A 142 -0.06 15.54 -1.12
N LEU A 143 1.10 14.93 -1.39
CA LEU A 143 2.06 15.43 -2.38
C LEU A 143 1.50 15.39 -3.81
N PHE A 144 0.73 14.35 -4.16
CA PHE A 144 0.11 14.21 -5.47
C PHE A 144 -1.28 14.87 -5.55
N LYS A 145 -1.35 16.16 -5.18
CA LYS A 145 -2.60 16.92 -5.08
C LYS A 145 -3.45 16.88 -6.35
N LYS A 146 -2.83 17.04 -7.53
CA LYS A 146 -3.54 17.04 -8.82
C LYS A 146 -4.13 15.67 -9.12
N PHE A 147 -3.35 14.60 -8.94
CA PHE A 147 -3.84 13.23 -9.11
C PHE A 147 -5.00 12.94 -8.15
N ARG A 148 -4.82 13.20 -6.87
CA ARG A 148 -5.87 13.02 -5.86
C ARG A 148 -7.16 13.77 -6.21
N THR A 149 -7.05 15.05 -6.60
CA THR A 149 -8.22 15.85 -6.98
C THR A 149 -8.93 15.23 -8.19
N ALA A 150 -8.16 14.76 -9.19
CA ALA A 150 -8.71 14.07 -10.35
C ALA A 150 -9.43 12.76 -9.98
N VAL A 151 -8.86 11.98 -9.06
CA VAL A 151 -9.50 10.74 -8.58
C VAL A 151 -10.83 11.05 -7.90
N PHE A 152 -10.89 12.06 -7.03
CA PHE A 152 -12.14 12.45 -6.39
C PHE A 152 -13.19 12.99 -7.38
N ALA A 153 -12.77 13.70 -8.42
CA ALA A 153 -13.64 14.25 -9.45
C ALA A 153 -14.03 13.24 -10.55
N GLY A 154 -13.33 12.09 -10.65
CA GLY A 154 -13.51 11.17 -11.77
C GLY A 154 -12.91 11.67 -13.08
N ASP A 155 -11.95 12.61 -13.03
CA ASP A 155 -11.28 13.17 -14.21
C ASP A 155 -10.18 12.21 -14.73
N GLU A 156 -10.59 11.29 -15.63
CA GLU A 156 -9.72 10.28 -16.23
C GLU A 156 -8.53 10.89 -16.98
N LYS A 157 -8.74 12.01 -17.66
CA LYS A 157 -7.68 12.68 -18.42
C LYS A 157 -6.57 13.17 -17.52
N THR A 158 -6.93 13.81 -16.41
CA THR A 158 -5.97 14.29 -15.43
C THR A 158 -5.34 13.13 -14.65
N MET A 159 -6.11 12.09 -14.30
CA MET A 159 -5.54 10.87 -13.69
C MET A 159 -4.43 10.26 -14.55
N LYS A 160 -4.67 10.10 -15.87
CA LYS A 160 -3.71 9.58 -16.85
C LYS A 160 -2.46 10.43 -17.01
N LYS A 161 -2.53 11.72 -16.67
CA LYS A 161 -1.42 12.65 -16.74
C LYS A 161 -0.60 12.70 -15.44
N GLU A 162 -1.28 12.66 -14.28
CA GLU A 162 -0.70 13.04 -12.98
C GLU A 162 -0.35 11.84 -12.08
N TYR A 163 -0.52 10.58 -12.54
CA TYR A 163 -0.25 9.38 -11.74
C TYR A 163 1.24 9.05 -11.59
N ILE A 164 2.12 9.69 -12.38
CA ILE A 164 3.54 9.31 -12.48
C ILE A 164 4.28 9.68 -11.20
N ARG A 165 4.76 8.68 -10.51
CA ARG A 165 5.62 8.81 -9.32
C ARG A 165 7.08 8.76 -9.73
N SER A 166 7.88 9.64 -9.16
CA SER A 166 9.32 9.69 -9.38
C SER A 166 10.04 10.02 -8.09
N PHE A 167 11.28 9.60 -7.97
CA PHE A 167 12.15 9.91 -6.86
C PHE A 167 13.47 10.49 -7.35
N LYS A 168 14.13 11.21 -6.47
CA LYS A 168 15.47 11.75 -6.72
C LYS A 168 16.49 10.73 -6.25
N ALA A 169 17.28 10.17 -7.16
CA ALA A 169 18.36 9.26 -6.83
C ALA A 169 19.50 9.99 -6.12
N ALA A 170 20.40 9.26 -5.46
CA ALA A 170 21.53 9.83 -4.72
C ALA A 170 22.43 10.73 -5.58
N ASN A 171 22.55 10.45 -6.88
CA ASN A 171 23.31 11.28 -7.84
C ASN A 171 22.54 12.51 -8.35
N GLY A 172 21.38 12.82 -7.76
CA GLY A 172 20.56 13.96 -8.13
C GLY A 172 19.64 13.75 -9.34
N THR A 173 19.76 12.65 -10.09
CA THR A 173 18.90 12.36 -11.23
C THR A 173 17.49 11.97 -10.77
N ARG A 174 16.47 12.34 -11.57
CA ARG A 174 15.09 11.93 -11.31
C ARG A 174 14.78 10.61 -12.01
N LYS A 175 14.37 9.60 -11.26
CA LYS A 175 13.98 8.30 -11.79
C LYS A 175 12.49 8.07 -11.56
N THR A 176 11.81 7.53 -12.56
CA THR A 176 10.43 7.07 -12.43
C THR A 176 10.40 5.68 -11.81
N LEU A 177 9.35 5.41 -11.04
CA LEU A 177 9.15 4.07 -10.45
C LEU A 177 8.59 3.11 -11.51
N ALA A 178 9.14 1.90 -11.59
CA ALA A 178 8.60 0.81 -12.42
C ALA A 178 7.12 0.51 -12.09
N ARG A 179 6.72 0.74 -10.84
CA ARG A 179 5.33 0.68 -10.37
C ARG A 179 4.36 1.50 -11.22
N ASN A 180 4.81 2.58 -11.88
CA ASN A 180 3.94 3.39 -12.74
C ASN A 180 3.38 2.60 -13.93
N ASP A 181 4.15 1.68 -14.51
CA ASP A 181 3.72 0.86 -15.63
C ASP A 181 2.65 -0.14 -15.20
N PHE A 182 2.84 -0.78 -14.04
CA PHE A 182 1.83 -1.66 -13.45
C PHE A 182 0.57 -0.88 -13.07
N PHE A 183 0.71 0.31 -12.48
CA PHE A 183 -0.41 1.18 -12.14
C PHE A 183 -1.22 1.56 -13.37
N LYS A 184 -0.56 2.00 -14.44
CA LYS A 184 -1.20 2.34 -15.71
C LYS A 184 -1.95 1.14 -16.29
N LYS A 185 -1.30 -0.03 -16.35
CA LYS A 185 -1.90 -1.26 -16.87
C LYS A 185 -3.13 -1.69 -16.07
N TYR A 186 -3.06 -1.65 -14.76
CA TYR A 186 -4.12 -2.14 -13.89
C TYR A 186 -5.30 -1.16 -13.75
N PHE A 187 -5.03 0.13 -13.63
CA PHE A 187 -6.05 1.12 -13.33
C PHE A 187 -6.47 2.01 -14.50
N LEU A 188 -5.58 2.35 -15.43
CA LEU A 188 -5.82 3.42 -16.40
C LEU A 188 -6.05 2.96 -17.83
N ASN A 189 -5.82 1.70 -18.14
CA ASN A 189 -6.02 1.13 -19.48
C ASN A 189 -7.38 0.40 -19.64
N LYS A 190 -8.34 0.71 -18.77
CA LYS A 190 -9.71 0.18 -18.88
C LYS A 190 -10.59 1.11 -19.66
#